data_d55412f68a4d26f158cc52da1ea68b91
#
_entry.id   d55412f68a4d26f158cc52da1ea68b91
#
_cell.length_a   1.000
_cell.length_b   1.000
_cell.length_c   1.000
_cell.angle_alpha   90.00
_cell.angle_beta   90.00
_cell.angle_gamma   90.00
#
_symmetry.space_group_name_H-M   'P 1'
#
loop_
_entity.id
_entity.type
_entity.pdbx_description
1 polymer ?
#
loop_
_entity_poly.entity_id
_entity_poly.type
_entity_poly.pdbx_seq_one_letter_code
_entity_poly.pdbx_strand_id
1 'polypeptide(L)'
;DAGVDIVYLCRFDKKFATLSSEDFIKKILIQSVNAQTVLVGEDFRFGAGRRGSVEDIANAGLNLISLPQVDLVEAGIQQRVSSTRVRNALDAGQLEVAKKLLGRAYSISGKVVRGAQLGRKLGFPTANVHMRHERPALTGVYAVKLDGLEGVANLGVRPTVSGVPKLLLEVHLFDFNGDLYGHHVHVEFFQKIRDEMKFDGLPALSAQIAKDAQVARQFFKDFGK
;
A
#
# COMPACT_ATOMS: atom_id res chain seq x y z
N ASP A 1 -4.38 -7.27 -10.69
CA ASP A 1 -4.69 -8.31 -9.68
C ASP A 1 -6.18 -8.33 -9.31
N ALA A 2 -6.92 -7.22 -9.45
CA ALA A 2 -8.35 -7.15 -9.14
C ALA A 2 -9.27 -7.35 -10.36
N GLY A 3 -8.74 -7.73 -11.52
CA GLY A 3 -9.52 -7.93 -12.76
C GLY A 3 -10.06 -6.65 -13.39
N VAL A 4 -9.47 -5.49 -13.07
CA VAL A 4 -9.87 -4.20 -13.64
C VAL A 4 -9.13 -3.99 -14.96
N ASP A 5 -9.86 -3.75 -16.06
CA ASP A 5 -9.29 -3.53 -17.39
C ASP A 5 -8.77 -2.11 -17.58
N ILE A 6 -9.46 -1.11 -17.05
CA ILE A 6 -9.14 0.31 -17.22
C ILE A 6 -9.23 1.05 -15.90
N VAL A 7 -8.24 1.88 -15.60
CA VAL A 7 -8.25 2.81 -14.46
C VAL A 7 -8.36 4.24 -14.96
N TYR A 8 -9.46 4.93 -14.64
CA TYR A 8 -9.64 6.34 -14.92
C TYR A 8 -9.11 7.19 -13.77
N LEU A 9 -8.00 7.89 -13.99
CA LEU A 9 -7.33 8.71 -12.97
C LEU A 9 -7.88 10.15 -13.02
N CYS A 10 -8.73 10.51 -12.06
CA CYS A 10 -9.17 11.88 -11.87
C CYS A 10 -8.18 12.66 -11.00
N ARG A 11 -7.70 13.80 -11.49
CA ARG A 11 -6.93 14.72 -10.66
C ARG A 11 -7.87 15.42 -9.68
N PHE A 12 -7.74 15.08 -8.39
CA PHE A 12 -8.54 15.69 -7.33
C PHE A 12 -7.93 17.03 -6.89
N ASP A 13 -8.26 18.09 -7.59
CA ASP A 13 -7.84 19.46 -7.27
C ASP A 13 -9.03 20.30 -6.75
N LYS A 14 -8.78 21.59 -6.45
CA LYS A 14 -9.81 22.51 -5.96
C LYS A 14 -10.99 22.62 -6.94
N LYS A 15 -10.73 22.61 -8.25
CA LYS A 15 -11.77 22.70 -9.27
C LYS A 15 -12.64 21.43 -9.29
N PHE A 16 -12.00 20.24 -9.21
CA PHE A 16 -12.73 18.98 -9.14
C PHE A 16 -13.54 18.86 -7.85
N ALA A 17 -13.00 19.32 -6.72
CA ALA A 17 -13.68 19.28 -5.41
C ALA A 17 -14.94 20.18 -5.34
N THR A 18 -15.07 21.17 -6.22
CA THR A 18 -16.27 22.03 -6.32
C THR A 18 -17.32 21.51 -7.30
N LEU A 19 -17.07 20.39 -7.97
CA LEU A 19 -18.02 19.80 -8.92
C LEU A 19 -19.29 19.36 -8.20
N SER A 20 -20.46 19.80 -8.65
CA SER A 20 -21.75 19.36 -8.08
C SER A 20 -21.97 17.86 -8.30
N SER A 21 -22.90 17.24 -7.55
CA SER A 21 -23.26 15.84 -7.78
C SER A 21 -23.81 15.61 -9.20
N GLU A 22 -24.64 16.51 -9.68
CA GLU A 22 -25.20 16.47 -11.04
C GLU A 22 -24.11 16.55 -12.11
N ASP A 23 -23.18 17.51 -11.95
CA ASP A 23 -22.04 17.67 -12.86
C ASP A 23 -21.09 16.47 -12.82
N PHE A 24 -20.87 15.87 -11.66
CA PHE A 24 -20.08 14.65 -11.54
C PHE A 24 -20.71 13.49 -12.32
N ILE A 25 -22.01 13.27 -12.16
CA ILE A 25 -22.73 12.24 -12.93
C ILE A 25 -22.63 12.53 -14.42
N LYS A 26 -23.01 13.73 -14.84
CA LYS A 26 -23.08 14.09 -16.26
C LYS A 26 -21.71 14.11 -16.94
N LYS A 27 -20.73 14.84 -16.34
CA LYS A 27 -19.42 15.06 -16.97
C LYS A 27 -18.48 13.87 -16.82
N ILE A 28 -18.49 13.22 -15.64
CA ILE A 28 -17.55 12.12 -15.36
C ILE A 28 -18.18 10.78 -15.73
N LEU A 29 -19.29 10.38 -15.11
CA LEU A 29 -19.83 9.04 -15.31
C LEU A 29 -20.37 8.86 -16.73
N ILE A 30 -21.14 9.82 -17.25
CA ILE A 30 -21.80 9.68 -18.56
C ILE A 30 -20.85 10.11 -19.68
N GLN A 31 -20.36 11.35 -19.69
CA GLN A 31 -19.63 11.89 -20.83
C GLN A 31 -18.19 11.39 -20.94
N SER A 32 -17.45 11.28 -19.82
CA SER A 32 -16.03 10.89 -19.86
C SER A 32 -15.83 9.38 -19.83
N VAL A 33 -16.58 8.66 -18.97
CA VAL A 33 -16.42 7.22 -18.77
C VAL A 33 -17.40 6.41 -19.60
N ASN A 34 -18.51 7.02 -20.05
CA ASN A 34 -19.62 6.35 -20.75
C ASN A 34 -20.18 5.15 -19.94
N ALA A 35 -20.32 5.35 -18.63
CA ALA A 35 -20.78 4.31 -17.73
C ALA A 35 -22.22 3.89 -18.05
N GLN A 36 -22.44 2.58 -18.11
CA GLN A 36 -23.79 2.00 -18.23
C GLN A 36 -24.25 1.49 -16.85
N THR A 37 -23.32 0.97 -16.08
CA THR A 37 -23.56 0.45 -14.74
C THR A 37 -22.56 1.06 -13.77
N VAL A 38 -23.00 1.47 -12.60
CA VAL A 38 -22.17 2.00 -11.52
C VAL A 38 -22.28 1.06 -10.32
N LEU A 39 -21.14 0.54 -9.88
CA LEU A 39 -21.03 -0.33 -8.70
C LEU A 39 -20.33 0.45 -7.59
N VAL A 40 -21.02 0.66 -6.47
CA VAL A 40 -20.51 1.45 -5.33
C VAL A 40 -21.04 0.88 -4.01
N GLY A 41 -20.40 1.23 -2.90
CA GLY A 41 -20.96 0.94 -1.57
C GLY A 41 -22.22 1.76 -1.31
N GLU A 42 -23.14 1.22 -0.51
CA GLU A 42 -24.40 1.88 -0.15
C GLU A 42 -24.22 3.24 0.54
N ASP A 43 -23.09 3.45 1.21
CA ASP A 43 -22.72 4.70 1.88
C ASP A 43 -21.92 5.67 1.00
N PHE A 44 -21.80 5.39 -0.31
CA PHE A 44 -21.05 6.23 -1.24
C PHE A 44 -21.65 7.63 -1.33
N ARG A 45 -20.79 8.65 -1.19
CA ARG A 45 -21.15 10.06 -1.31
C ARG A 45 -20.13 10.76 -2.20
N PHE A 46 -20.61 11.63 -3.08
CA PHE A 46 -19.79 12.29 -4.09
C PHE A 46 -20.23 13.75 -4.32
N GLY A 47 -19.50 14.46 -5.21
CA GLY A 47 -19.75 15.87 -5.51
C GLY A 47 -19.35 16.81 -4.39
N ALA A 48 -19.51 18.12 -4.63
CA ALA A 48 -19.13 19.16 -3.68
C ALA A 48 -19.85 18.99 -2.33
N GLY A 49 -19.07 19.01 -1.27
CA GLY A 49 -19.59 18.81 0.10
C GLY A 49 -20.20 17.42 0.35
N ARG A 50 -19.89 16.42 -0.51
CA ARG A 50 -20.43 15.06 -0.41
C ARG A 50 -21.95 14.99 -0.43
N ARG A 51 -22.62 15.90 -1.17
CA ARG A 51 -24.06 16.02 -1.23
C ARG A 51 -24.72 14.96 -2.11
N GLY A 52 -23.99 14.41 -3.10
CA GLY A 52 -24.49 13.35 -3.96
C GLY A 52 -24.60 12.02 -3.24
N SER A 53 -25.63 11.26 -3.55
CA SER A 53 -25.95 9.95 -3.00
C SER A 53 -26.09 8.89 -4.10
N VAL A 54 -26.24 7.63 -3.72
CA VAL A 54 -26.43 6.52 -4.67
C VAL A 54 -27.77 6.66 -5.43
N GLU A 55 -28.77 7.26 -4.80
CA GLU A 55 -30.08 7.51 -5.40
C GLU A 55 -29.98 8.52 -6.58
N ASP A 56 -29.09 9.51 -6.48
CA ASP A 56 -28.89 10.48 -7.58
C ASP A 56 -28.35 9.78 -8.84
N ILE A 57 -27.51 8.74 -8.67
CA ILE A 57 -26.98 7.94 -9.78
C ILE A 57 -28.11 7.17 -10.46
N ALA A 58 -28.97 6.53 -9.67
CA ALA A 58 -30.13 5.80 -10.19
C ALA A 58 -31.12 6.73 -10.91
N ASN A 59 -31.41 7.91 -10.31
CA ASN A 59 -32.29 8.91 -10.89
C ASN A 59 -31.77 9.50 -12.21
N ALA A 60 -30.46 9.46 -12.44
CA ALA A 60 -29.85 9.86 -13.69
C ALA A 60 -29.95 8.81 -14.82
N GLY A 61 -30.62 7.70 -14.59
CA GLY A 61 -30.87 6.63 -15.56
C GLY A 61 -29.71 5.64 -15.71
N LEU A 62 -28.71 5.66 -14.82
CA LEU A 62 -27.63 4.68 -14.78
C LEU A 62 -28.06 3.45 -14.01
N ASN A 63 -27.64 2.26 -14.47
CA ASN A 63 -27.85 1.04 -13.70
C ASN A 63 -26.98 1.07 -12.44
N LEU A 64 -27.59 0.99 -11.26
CA LEU A 64 -26.90 1.05 -9.97
C LEU A 64 -26.81 -0.34 -9.34
N ILE A 65 -25.58 -0.74 -8.99
CA ILE A 65 -25.34 -1.90 -8.13
C ILE A 65 -24.79 -1.37 -6.81
N SER A 66 -25.62 -1.38 -5.78
CA SER A 66 -25.22 -0.97 -4.43
C SER A 66 -24.70 -2.18 -3.66
N LEU A 67 -23.44 -2.10 -3.20
CA LEU A 67 -22.84 -3.15 -2.39
C LEU A 67 -23.12 -2.89 -0.91
N PRO A 68 -23.60 -3.89 -0.19
CA PRO A 68 -23.78 -3.78 1.26
C PRO A 68 -22.42 -3.62 1.96
N GLN A 69 -22.47 -3.13 3.18
CA GLN A 69 -21.30 -3.05 4.03
C GLN A 69 -20.71 -4.46 4.25
N VAL A 70 -19.41 -4.60 4.12
CA VAL A 70 -18.68 -5.83 4.45
C VAL A 70 -18.24 -5.78 5.90
N ASP A 71 -18.58 -6.82 6.66
CA ASP A 71 -18.17 -6.95 8.04
C ASP A 71 -17.34 -8.22 8.24
N LEU A 72 -16.35 -8.15 9.13
CA LEU A 72 -15.66 -9.31 9.68
C LEU A 72 -16.29 -9.67 11.02
N VAL A 73 -16.58 -10.95 11.19
CA VAL A 73 -17.01 -11.51 12.48
C VAL A 73 -15.80 -12.19 13.12
N GLU A 74 -15.31 -11.66 14.22
CA GLU A 74 -14.20 -12.23 14.99
C GLU A 74 -14.60 -12.33 16.46
N ALA A 75 -14.49 -13.52 17.04
CA ALA A 75 -14.92 -13.81 18.41
C ALA A 75 -16.36 -13.37 18.73
N GLY A 76 -17.28 -13.45 17.77
CA GLY A 76 -18.68 -13.02 17.93
C GLY A 76 -18.90 -11.51 17.82
N ILE A 77 -17.85 -10.74 17.56
CA ILE A 77 -17.94 -9.28 17.39
C ILE A 77 -17.92 -8.95 15.90
N GLN A 78 -19.00 -8.35 15.41
CA GLN A 78 -19.11 -7.85 14.05
C GLN A 78 -18.37 -6.51 13.92
N GLN A 79 -17.46 -6.43 12.95
CA GLN A 79 -16.61 -5.26 12.76
C GLN A 79 -16.55 -4.87 11.29
N ARG A 80 -16.97 -3.64 11.00
CA ARG A 80 -16.96 -3.09 9.64
C ARG A 80 -15.57 -3.12 9.01
N VAL A 81 -15.45 -3.63 7.79
CA VAL A 81 -14.26 -3.49 6.94
C VAL A 81 -14.24 -2.09 6.33
N SER A 82 -13.16 -1.35 6.53
CA SER A 82 -13.00 0.00 5.97
C SER A 82 -11.53 0.35 5.73
N SER A 83 -11.27 1.23 4.76
CA SER A 83 -9.92 1.74 4.50
C SER A 83 -9.27 2.41 5.72
N THR A 84 -10.06 3.05 6.57
CA THR A 84 -9.57 3.66 7.81
C THR A 84 -9.05 2.59 8.78
N ARG A 85 -9.78 1.50 8.97
CA ARG A 85 -9.33 0.40 9.83
C ARG A 85 -8.09 -0.29 9.29
N VAL A 86 -8.03 -0.50 7.97
CA VAL A 86 -6.82 -1.05 7.33
C VAL A 86 -5.62 -0.15 7.61
N ARG A 87 -5.74 1.17 7.40
CA ARG A 87 -4.64 2.12 7.67
C ARG A 87 -4.22 2.12 9.13
N ASN A 88 -5.17 2.11 10.06
CA ASN A 88 -4.87 2.06 11.49
C ASN A 88 -4.16 0.77 11.89
N ALA A 89 -4.56 -0.38 11.34
CA ALA A 89 -3.90 -1.65 11.58
C ALA A 89 -2.47 -1.66 11.04
N LEU A 90 -2.25 -1.09 9.84
CA LEU A 90 -0.92 -0.98 9.24
C LEU A 90 -0.01 -0.03 10.04
N ASP A 91 -0.51 1.13 10.46
CA ASP A 91 0.21 2.11 11.28
C ASP A 91 0.62 1.50 12.64
N ALA A 92 -0.26 0.72 13.24
CA ALA A 92 0.03 -0.04 14.46
C ALA A 92 0.93 -1.28 14.24
N GLY A 93 1.33 -1.60 13.00
CA GLY A 93 2.12 -2.79 12.68
C GLY A 93 1.36 -4.12 12.80
N GLN A 94 0.03 -4.07 12.89
CA GLN A 94 -0.85 -5.24 13.03
C GLN A 94 -1.16 -5.86 11.65
N LEU A 95 -0.15 -6.46 11.01
CA LEU A 95 -0.25 -6.95 9.63
C LEU A 95 -1.26 -8.08 9.47
N GLU A 96 -1.42 -8.96 10.46
CA GLU A 96 -2.43 -10.03 10.43
C GLU A 96 -3.86 -9.47 10.47
N VAL A 97 -4.09 -8.40 11.23
CA VAL A 97 -5.38 -7.69 11.23
C VAL A 97 -5.63 -7.03 9.88
N ALA A 98 -4.61 -6.35 9.33
CA ALA A 98 -4.70 -5.75 8.00
C ALA A 98 -4.97 -6.80 6.91
N LYS A 99 -4.32 -7.97 6.98
CA LYS A 99 -4.52 -9.10 6.07
C LYS A 99 -5.96 -9.63 6.11
N LYS A 100 -6.53 -9.81 7.31
CA LYS A 100 -7.93 -10.23 7.47
C LYS A 100 -8.89 -9.20 6.87
N LEU A 101 -8.66 -7.89 7.12
CA LEU A 101 -9.47 -6.80 6.56
C LEU A 101 -9.38 -6.69 5.04
N LEU A 102 -8.22 -6.97 4.44
CA LEU A 102 -7.96 -6.89 3.01
C LEU A 102 -8.29 -8.18 2.25
N GLY A 103 -8.39 -9.32 2.95
CA GLY A 103 -8.47 -10.65 2.34
C GLY A 103 -7.15 -11.14 1.72
N ARG A 104 -6.06 -10.38 1.86
CA ARG A 104 -4.71 -10.70 1.33
C ARG A 104 -3.64 -9.96 2.12
N ALA A 105 -2.38 -10.39 1.99
CA ALA A 105 -1.26 -9.65 2.58
C ALA A 105 -1.22 -8.21 2.04
N TYR A 106 -0.86 -7.25 2.90
CA TYR A 106 -0.61 -5.89 2.43
C TYR A 106 0.64 -5.86 1.56
N SER A 107 0.58 -5.12 0.47
CA SER A 107 1.65 -5.11 -0.51
C SER A 107 1.89 -3.73 -1.11
N ILE A 108 3.12 -3.50 -1.56
CA ILE A 108 3.55 -2.31 -2.29
C ILE A 108 4.23 -2.75 -3.58
N SER A 109 3.81 -2.18 -4.71
CA SER A 109 4.46 -2.41 -5.99
C SER A 109 5.22 -1.17 -6.45
N GLY A 110 6.33 -1.39 -7.14
CA GLY A 110 7.13 -0.30 -7.68
C GLY A 110 8.25 -0.78 -8.58
N LYS A 111 8.94 0.19 -9.21
CA LYS A 111 10.09 -0.10 -10.07
C LYS A 111 11.38 -0.10 -9.25
N VAL A 112 12.22 -1.11 -9.44
CA VAL A 112 13.55 -1.14 -8.80
C VAL A 112 14.45 -0.13 -9.47
N VAL A 113 15.00 0.78 -8.67
CA VAL A 113 15.89 1.87 -9.11
C VAL A 113 17.25 1.78 -8.43
N ARG A 114 18.25 2.40 -9.04
CA ARG A 114 19.58 2.49 -8.44
C ARG A 114 19.54 3.46 -7.24
N GLY A 115 19.98 2.98 -6.07
CA GLY A 115 20.17 3.77 -4.85
C GLY A 115 21.65 4.07 -4.58
N ALA A 116 21.97 4.48 -3.35
CA ALA A 116 23.33 4.76 -2.91
C ALA A 116 24.21 3.50 -2.78
N GLN A 117 23.65 2.30 -2.93
CA GLN A 117 24.34 1.00 -2.85
C GLN A 117 25.10 0.77 -1.53
N LEU A 118 24.70 1.44 -0.45
CA LEU A 118 25.33 1.32 0.86
C LEU A 118 25.21 -0.12 1.39
N GLY A 119 24.04 -0.73 1.26
CA GLY A 119 23.80 -2.13 1.67
C GLY A 119 24.78 -3.11 1.01
N ARG A 120 25.11 -2.94 -0.26
CA ARG A 120 26.11 -3.78 -0.96
C ARG A 120 27.48 -3.71 -0.29
N LYS A 121 27.93 -2.51 0.13
CA LYS A 121 29.22 -2.32 0.82
C LYS A 121 29.23 -2.97 2.21
N LEU A 122 28.07 -3.13 2.84
CA LEU A 122 27.90 -3.74 4.14
C LEU A 122 27.64 -5.26 4.07
N GLY A 123 27.60 -5.86 2.87
CA GLY A 123 27.31 -7.28 2.68
C GLY A 123 25.80 -7.61 2.57
N PHE A 124 24.95 -6.58 2.57
CA PHE A 124 23.49 -6.72 2.47
C PHE A 124 22.98 -5.93 1.25
N PRO A 125 23.17 -6.42 0.01
CA PRO A 125 22.69 -5.73 -1.18
C PRO A 125 21.17 -5.57 -1.11
N THR A 126 20.68 -4.36 -1.43
CA THR A 126 19.25 -4.02 -1.37
C THR A 126 18.71 -3.59 -2.73
N ALA A 127 17.49 -4.02 -3.06
CA ALA A 127 16.67 -3.48 -4.10
C ALA A 127 15.94 -2.23 -3.57
N ASN A 128 16.14 -1.08 -4.24
CA ASN A 128 15.44 0.15 -3.90
C ASN A 128 14.16 0.23 -4.74
N VAL A 129 13.01 0.05 -4.12
CA VAL A 129 11.72 0.07 -4.80
C VAL A 129 11.17 1.49 -4.81
N HIS A 130 11.03 2.08 -5.99
CA HIS A 130 10.46 3.41 -6.17
C HIS A 130 8.95 3.35 -6.11
N MET A 131 8.38 3.96 -5.09
CA MET A 131 6.94 4.05 -4.86
C MET A 131 6.42 5.41 -5.35
N ARG A 132 5.19 5.42 -5.88
CA ARG A 132 4.50 6.67 -6.27
C ARG A 132 3.69 7.28 -5.12
N HIS A 133 3.81 6.74 -3.91
CA HIS A 133 3.09 7.21 -2.72
C HIS A 133 3.98 8.15 -1.89
N GLU A 134 3.41 9.27 -1.48
CA GLU A 134 4.11 10.26 -0.63
C GLU A 134 4.05 9.89 0.86
N ARG A 135 3.02 9.11 1.27
CA ARG A 135 2.81 8.68 2.66
C ARG A 135 2.40 7.22 2.71
N PRO A 136 3.27 6.32 3.17
CA PRO A 136 2.91 4.93 3.37
C PRO A 136 1.99 4.79 4.58
N ALA A 137 1.18 3.74 4.57
CA ALA A 137 0.36 3.40 5.72
C ALA A 137 1.16 2.70 6.84
N LEU A 138 2.43 2.38 6.61
CA LEU A 138 3.33 1.73 7.56
C LEU A 138 4.76 2.22 7.37
N THR A 139 5.58 2.16 8.44
CA THR A 139 7.02 2.45 8.45
C THR A 139 7.74 1.48 9.36
N GLY A 140 9.04 1.29 9.15
CA GLY A 140 9.88 0.39 9.94
C GLY A 140 10.50 -0.75 9.14
N VAL A 141 10.94 -1.79 9.84
CA VAL A 141 11.59 -2.97 9.26
C VAL A 141 10.65 -4.17 9.34
N TYR A 142 10.57 -4.92 8.24
CA TYR A 142 9.58 -5.98 8.06
C TYR A 142 10.18 -7.23 7.40
N ALA A 143 9.68 -8.41 7.78
CA ALA A 143 9.80 -9.62 6.98
C ALA A 143 8.87 -9.49 5.76
N VAL A 144 9.41 -9.68 4.56
CA VAL A 144 8.69 -9.46 3.28
C VAL A 144 8.97 -10.56 2.28
N LYS A 145 8.05 -10.70 1.29
CA LYS A 145 8.35 -11.43 0.05
C LYS A 145 8.31 -10.43 -1.13
N LEU A 146 9.34 -10.44 -1.94
CA LEU A 146 9.41 -9.70 -3.19
C LEU A 146 9.28 -10.70 -4.33
N ASP A 147 8.14 -10.65 -5.05
CA ASP A 147 7.79 -11.62 -6.10
C ASP A 147 7.98 -13.09 -5.66
N GLY A 148 7.59 -13.39 -4.40
CA GLY A 148 7.72 -14.71 -3.79
C GLY A 148 9.06 -15.01 -3.12
N LEU A 149 10.11 -14.21 -3.35
CA LEU A 149 11.44 -14.37 -2.72
C LEU A 149 11.46 -13.74 -1.33
N GLU A 150 11.92 -14.49 -0.34
CA GLU A 150 11.98 -14.05 1.04
C GLU A 150 13.07 -13.00 1.27
N GLY A 151 12.79 -12.04 2.15
CA GLY A 151 13.71 -10.96 2.46
C GLY A 151 13.31 -10.16 3.69
N VAL A 152 14.12 -9.16 3.97
CA VAL A 152 13.85 -8.13 4.96
C VAL A 152 13.82 -6.77 4.28
N ALA A 153 12.85 -5.94 4.63
CA ALA A 153 12.69 -4.61 4.06
C ALA A 153 12.71 -3.52 5.13
N ASN A 154 13.31 -2.40 4.78
CA ASN A 154 13.15 -1.13 5.51
C ASN A 154 12.29 -0.18 4.68
N LEU A 155 11.19 0.27 5.25
CA LEU A 155 10.33 1.32 4.70
C LEU A 155 10.43 2.55 5.58
N GLY A 156 11.09 3.57 5.09
CA GLY A 156 11.38 4.75 5.87
C GLY A 156 11.43 6.03 5.06
N VAL A 157 11.56 7.14 5.77
CA VAL A 157 11.61 8.48 5.20
C VAL A 157 13.04 9.01 5.27
N ARG A 158 13.64 9.30 4.12
CA ARG A 158 14.93 10.00 4.08
C ARG A 158 14.73 11.50 3.92
N PRO A 159 15.38 12.33 4.76
CA PRO A 159 15.53 13.75 4.49
C PRO A 159 16.24 13.94 3.14
N THR A 160 15.71 14.80 2.30
CA THR A 160 16.38 15.18 1.05
C THR A 160 16.95 16.58 1.16
N VAL A 161 17.97 16.85 0.37
CA VAL A 161 18.59 18.20 0.28
C VAL A 161 17.56 19.24 -0.20
N SER A 162 16.53 18.82 -0.93
CA SER A 162 15.41 19.65 -1.40
C SER A 162 14.33 19.91 -0.34
N GLY A 163 14.47 19.39 0.89
CA GLY A 163 13.52 19.58 1.98
C GLY A 163 12.24 18.75 1.89
N VAL A 164 11.99 18.07 0.78
CA VAL A 164 10.83 17.16 0.65
C VAL A 164 11.27 15.76 1.08
N PRO A 165 10.72 15.20 2.17
CA PRO A 165 11.07 13.86 2.62
C PRO A 165 10.77 12.82 1.53
N LYS A 166 11.76 12.02 1.15
CA LYS A 166 11.57 10.96 0.16
C LYS A 166 11.35 9.64 0.86
N LEU A 167 10.22 9.04 0.56
CA LEU A 167 9.92 7.69 1.01
C LEU A 167 10.78 6.68 0.24
N LEU A 168 11.37 5.74 0.97
CA LEU A 168 12.25 4.73 0.42
C LEU A 168 11.88 3.34 0.96
N LEU A 169 11.67 2.40 0.05
CA LEU A 169 11.53 0.98 0.36
C LEU A 169 12.79 0.27 -0.14
N GLU A 170 13.60 -0.21 0.80
CA GLU A 170 14.82 -0.97 0.55
C GLU A 170 14.59 -2.42 0.95
N VAL A 171 14.73 -3.36 0.03
CA VAL A 171 14.51 -4.80 0.26
C VAL A 171 15.83 -5.56 0.08
N HIS A 172 16.29 -6.23 1.13
CA HIS A 172 17.37 -7.21 1.07
C HIS A 172 16.78 -8.61 0.92
N LEU A 173 17.02 -9.24 -0.23
CA LEU A 173 16.58 -10.60 -0.52
C LEU A 173 17.58 -11.63 0.01
N PHE A 174 17.06 -12.71 0.58
CA PHE A 174 17.87 -13.82 1.05
C PHE A 174 18.27 -14.72 -0.11
N ASP A 175 19.54 -15.11 -0.14
CA ASP A 175 20.09 -16.12 -1.06
C ASP A 175 19.84 -15.77 -2.55
N PHE A 176 19.76 -14.48 -2.87
CA PHE A 176 19.50 -13.97 -4.22
C PHE A 176 20.73 -13.24 -4.79
N ASN A 177 21.16 -13.62 -6.00
CA ASN A 177 22.31 -13.05 -6.71
C ASN A 177 21.96 -12.49 -8.11
N GLY A 178 20.68 -12.19 -8.35
CA GLY A 178 20.21 -11.64 -9.63
C GLY A 178 20.28 -10.12 -9.72
N ASP A 179 19.96 -9.59 -10.90
CA ASP A 179 19.74 -8.16 -11.14
C ASP A 179 18.25 -7.87 -11.28
N LEU A 180 17.77 -6.92 -10.50
CA LEU A 180 16.37 -6.46 -10.49
C LEU A 180 16.20 -5.02 -11.00
N TYR A 181 17.27 -4.35 -11.41
CA TYR A 181 17.17 -2.96 -11.86
C TYR A 181 16.24 -2.79 -13.06
N GLY A 182 15.33 -1.86 -12.96
CA GLY A 182 14.34 -1.57 -13.99
C GLY A 182 13.11 -2.48 -13.98
N HIS A 183 13.13 -3.58 -13.22
CA HIS A 183 11.98 -4.47 -13.07
C HIS A 183 10.90 -3.82 -12.22
N HIS A 184 9.65 -4.10 -12.52
CA HIS A 184 8.52 -3.76 -11.69
C HIS A 184 8.26 -4.94 -10.76
N VAL A 185 8.32 -4.72 -9.45
CA VAL A 185 8.25 -5.76 -8.42
C VAL A 185 7.09 -5.53 -7.48
N HIS A 186 6.67 -6.62 -6.84
CA HIS A 186 5.60 -6.64 -5.85
C HIS A 186 6.15 -7.12 -4.51
N VAL A 187 6.02 -6.28 -3.47
CA VAL A 187 6.54 -6.55 -2.11
C VAL A 187 5.39 -6.75 -1.15
N GLU A 188 5.25 -7.96 -0.64
CA GLU A 188 4.26 -8.35 0.37
C GLU A 188 4.85 -8.26 1.77
N PHE A 189 4.11 -7.70 2.72
CA PHE A 189 4.54 -7.49 4.10
C PHE A 189 3.88 -8.52 5.02
N PHE A 190 4.69 -9.22 5.83
CA PHE A 190 4.22 -10.32 6.69
C PHE A 190 4.33 -10.02 8.18
N GLN A 191 5.51 -9.59 8.66
CA GLN A 191 5.73 -9.32 10.08
C GLN A 191 6.55 -8.05 10.28
N LYS A 192 6.11 -7.19 11.21
CA LYS A 192 6.92 -6.07 11.69
C LYS A 192 8.03 -6.60 12.59
N ILE A 193 9.28 -6.25 12.29
CA ILE A 193 10.44 -6.63 13.09
C ILE A 193 10.75 -5.54 14.12
N ARG A 194 10.76 -4.27 13.69
CA ARG A 194 10.98 -3.09 14.54
C ARG A 194 10.63 -1.79 13.85
N ASP A 195 10.61 -0.72 14.62
CA ASP A 195 10.54 0.66 14.11
C ASP A 195 11.90 1.10 13.52
N GLU A 196 11.88 2.23 12.78
CA GLU A 196 13.11 2.87 12.33
C GLU A 196 13.98 3.30 13.52
N MET A 197 15.29 3.18 13.34
CA MET A 197 16.30 3.56 14.34
C MET A 197 17.40 4.37 13.69
N LYS A 198 18.02 5.27 14.46
CA LYS A 198 19.28 5.94 14.11
C LYS A 198 20.46 5.11 14.63
N PHE A 199 21.56 5.11 13.90
CA PHE A 199 22.75 4.34 14.23
C PHE A 199 23.97 5.23 14.30
N ASP A 200 24.83 4.98 15.29
CA ASP A 200 26.11 5.65 15.47
C ASP A 200 27.19 5.00 14.59
N GLY A 201 27.00 5.11 13.27
CA GLY A 201 27.95 4.64 12.27
C GLY A 201 27.60 3.30 11.60
N LEU A 202 28.42 2.95 10.60
CA LEU A 202 28.20 1.79 9.73
C LEU A 202 28.32 0.44 10.45
N PRO A 203 29.22 0.24 11.43
CA PRO A 203 29.29 -1.04 12.14
C PRO A 203 28.01 -1.38 12.91
N ALA A 204 27.44 -0.38 13.61
CA ALA A 204 26.18 -0.57 14.35
C ALA A 204 25.00 -0.85 13.40
N LEU A 205 24.93 -0.13 12.26
CA LEU A 205 23.95 -0.37 11.22
C LEU A 205 24.07 -1.79 10.64
N SER A 206 25.28 -2.23 10.29
CA SER A 206 25.52 -3.58 9.73
C SER A 206 25.14 -4.68 10.71
N ALA A 207 25.50 -4.54 11.98
CA ALA A 207 25.13 -5.51 13.03
C ALA A 207 23.61 -5.60 13.21
N GLN A 208 22.90 -4.46 13.13
CA GLN A 208 21.45 -4.46 13.25
C GLN A 208 20.78 -5.09 12.02
N ILE A 209 21.25 -4.79 10.80
CA ILE A 209 20.72 -5.43 9.57
C ILE A 209 20.88 -6.96 9.64
N ALA A 210 22.01 -7.46 10.15
CA ALA A 210 22.21 -8.90 10.34
C ALA A 210 21.19 -9.51 11.31
N LYS A 211 20.89 -8.83 12.43
CA LYS A 211 19.86 -9.27 13.38
C LYS A 211 18.46 -9.26 12.74
N ASP A 212 18.11 -8.20 12.03
CA ASP A 212 16.82 -8.07 11.35
C ASP A 212 16.63 -9.18 10.31
N ALA A 213 17.67 -9.47 9.52
CA ALA A 213 17.67 -10.56 8.55
C ALA A 213 17.51 -11.94 9.23
N GLN A 214 18.15 -12.15 10.37
CA GLN A 214 18.02 -13.39 11.15
C GLN A 214 16.58 -13.56 11.66
N VAL A 215 15.98 -12.51 12.21
CA VAL A 215 14.58 -12.53 12.68
C VAL A 215 13.62 -12.83 11.54
N ALA A 216 13.80 -12.18 10.37
CA ALA A 216 12.96 -12.44 9.22
C ALA A 216 13.11 -13.87 8.69
N ARG A 217 14.34 -14.42 8.62
CA ARG A 217 14.56 -15.82 8.24
C ARG A 217 13.90 -16.80 9.21
N GLN A 218 13.96 -16.53 10.51
CA GLN A 218 13.30 -17.36 11.52
C GLN A 218 11.79 -17.33 11.35
N PHE A 219 11.21 -16.13 11.13
CA PHE A 219 9.78 -15.99 10.86
C PHE A 219 9.34 -16.87 9.70
N PHE A 220 10.03 -16.83 8.54
CA PHE A 220 9.63 -17.63 7.38
C PHE A 220 9.80 -19.14 7.59
N LYS A 221 10.79 -19.58 8.36
CA LYS A 221 10.91 -20.99 8.74
C LYS A 221 9.72 -21.50 9.55
N ASP A 222 9.16 -20.64 10.39
CA ASP A 222 8.02 -20.99 11.26
C ASP A 222 6.68 -20.78 10.55
N PHE A 223 6.62 -19.83 9.62
CA PHE A 223 5.42 -19.51 8.83
C PHE A 223 5.03 -20.59 7.81
N GLY A 224 5.97 -21.43 7.39
CA GLY A 224 5.77 -22.52 6.43
C GLY A 224 5.38 -23.87 7.06
N LYS A 225 5.25 -23.92 8.39
CA LYS A 225 4.79 -25.10 9.14
C LYS A 225 3.31 -25.00 9.48
#